data_8b2647350395cf3cd428022bdfc4e051
#
_entry.id   8b2647350395cf3cd428022bdfc4e051
#
_cell.length_a   1.000
_cell.length_b   1.000
_cell.length_c   1.000
_cell.angle_alpha   90.00
_cell.angle_beta   90.00
_cell.angle_gamma   90.00
#
_symmetry.space_group_name_H-M   'P 1'
#
loop_
_entity.id
_entity.type
_entity.pdbx_description
1 polymer ?
#
loop_
_entity_poly.entity_id
_entity_poly.type
_entity_poly.pdbx_seq_one_letter_code
_entity_poly.pdbx_strand_id
1 'polypeptide(L)'
;MDPVTLGVVHMKIGLASDHGGYNLKSEIIKHLKEKGIECIDFGPDNSLESVDYPIFGEKVANAVISKAVDYGIVCCGTGIGISLAANKVPGIRCAVVSDVFSAKMSKAHNDANMLSLGERVLGRGLALEIVDAWINTEFEGDRHSKRVNMIKEIEERYNK
;
A
#
# COMPACT_ATOMS: atom_id res chain seq x y z
N MET A 1 -9.89 -3.92 27.21
CA MET A 1 -9.65 -3.96 25.76
C MET A 1 -9.45 -2.53 25.28
N ASP A 2 -8.28 -2.26 24.75
CA ASP A 2 -7.92 -0.93 24.27
C ASP A 2 -8.78 -0.57 23.06
N PRO A 3 -9.43 0.59 23.01
CA PRO A 3 -10.29 0.97 21.88
C PRO A 3 -9.54 1.09 20.54
N VAL A 4 -8.22 1.17 20.58
CA VAL A 4 -7.37 1.21 19.38
C VAL A 4 -7.35 -0.12 18.63
N THR A 5 -7.61 -1.23 19.35
CA THR A 5 -7.57 -2.57 18.75
C THR A 5 -8.82 -2.89 17.92
N LEU A 6 -9.94 -2.27 18.20
CA LEU A 6 -11.21 -2.55 17.52
C LEU A 6 -11.26 -2.00 16.08
N GLY A 7 -10.61 -0.88 15.80
CA GLY A 7 -10.57 -0.30 14.44
C GLY A 7 -9.67 -1.08 13.48
N VAL A 8 -8.62 -1.73 13.99
CA VAL A 8 -7.65 -2.50 13.20
C VAL A 8 -8.17 -3.89 12.85
N VAL A 9 -9.03 -4.49 13.70
CA VAL A 9 -9.56 -5.85 13.54
C VAL A 9 -10.48 -5.99 12.31
N HIS A 10 -11.05 -4.89 11.83
CA HIS A 10 -11.97 -4.90 10.66
C HIS A 10 -11.32 -4.42 9.36
N MET A 11 -10.02 -4.12 9.39
CA MET A 11 -9.29 -3.66 8.21
C MET A 11 -8.96 -4.82 7.28
N LYS A 12 -9.23 -4.65 5.99
CA LYS A 12 -8.84 -5.56 4.93
C LYS A 12 -7.74 -4.94 4.09
N ILE A 13 -6.65 -5.64 3.88
CA ILE A 13 -5.53 -5.17 3.07
C ILE A 13 -5.31 -6.12 1.90
N GLY A 14 -5.29 -5.57 0.69
CA GLY A 14 -4.89 -6.29 -0.52
C GLY A 14 -3.38 -6.18 -0.71
N LEU A 15 -2.73 -7.27 -1.07
CA LEU A 15 -1.30 -7.28 -1.32
C LEU A 15 -0.98 -7.97 -2.64
N ALA A 16 0.04 -7.48 -3.30
CA ALA A 16 0.61 -8.11 -4.48
C ALA A 16 2.08 -7.74 -4.62
N SER A 17 2.77 -8.45 -5.48
CA SER A 17 4.15 -8.16 -5.81
C SER A 17 4.46 -8.64 -7.23
N ASP A 18 5.68 -8.38 -7.70
CA ASP A 18 6.26 -9.17 -8.75
C ASP A 18 7.16 -10.26 -8.13
N HIS A 19 7.92 -10.96 -8.95
CA HIS A 19 8.87 -11.98 -8.46
C HIS A 19 9.95 -11.39 -7.57
N GLY A 20 10.36 -10.15 -7.80
CA GLY A 20 11.37 -9.45 -7.01
C GLY A 20 10.91 -8.99 -5.63
N GLY A 21 9.60 -8.87 -5.42
CA GLY A 21 9.01 -8.46 -4.15
C GLY A 21 8.23 -9.57 -3.44
N TYR A 22 8.27 -10.78 -3.95
CA TYR A 22 7.47 -11.90 -3.45
C TYR A 22 7.78 -12.25 -1.99
N ASN A 23 9.04 -12.35 -1.62
CA ASN A 23 9.43 -12.71 -0.26
C ASN A 23 9.00 -11.65 0.75
N LEU A 24 9.17 -10.38 0.41
CA LEU A 24 8.73 -9.28 1.26
C LEU A 24 7.22 -9.26 1.41
N LYS A 25 6.48 -9.45 0.32
CA LYS A 25 5.02 -9.57 0.36
C LYS A 25 4.60 -10.69 1.33
N SER A 26 5.22 -11.85 1.23
CA SER A 26 4.91 -13.01 2.08
C SER A 26 5.17 -12.72 3.56
N GLU A 27 6.27 -12.06 3.88
CA GLU A 27 6.61 -11.66 5.25
C GLU A 27 5.60 -10.64 5.80
N ILE A 28 5.18 -9.68 4.98
CA ILE A 28 4.17 -8.68 5.38
C ILE A 28 2.83 -9.35 5.67
N ILE A 29 2.39 -10.26 4.79
CA ILE A 29 1.13 -11.00 4.98
C ILE A 29 1.15 -11.75 6.30
N LYS A 30 2.23 -12.49 6.56
CA LYS A 30 2.40 -13.22 7.82
C LYS A 30 2.30 -12.29 9.03
N HIS A 31 3.01 -11.18 8.98
CA HIS A 31 3.03 -10.17 10.04
C HIS A 31 1.63 -9.59 10.32
N LEU A 32 0.90 -9.24 9.26
CA LEU A 32 -0.45 -8.68 9.37
C LEU A 32 -1.45 -9.70 9.91
N LYS A 33 -1.37 -10.95 9.46
CA LYS A 33 -2.22 -12.03 9.96
C LYS A 33 -2.00 -12.30 11.44
N GLU A 34 -0.76 -12.25 11.90
CA GLU A 34 -0.43 -12.39 13.32
C GLU A 34 -1.07 -11.28 14.17
N LYS A 35 -1.36 -10.14 13.59
CA LYS A 35 -2.04 -9.00 14.21
C LYS A 35 -3.57 -9.04 14.07
N GLY A 36 -4.10 -10.07 13.44
CA GLY A 36 -5.54 -10.21 13.24
C GLY A 36 -6.08 -9.37 12.06
N ILE A 37 -5.23 -8.89 11.18
CA ILE A 37 -5.62 -8.11 10.01
C ILE A 37 -5.89 -9.05 8.84
N GLU A 38 -7.05 -8.91 8.21
CA GLU A 38 -7.41 -9.71 7.04
C GLU A 38 -6.61 -9.27 5.82
N CYS A 39 -5.96 -10.23 5.16
CA CYS A 39 -5.17 -10.00 3.96
C CYS A 39 -5.75 -10.77 2.78
N ILE A 40 -5.78 -10.13 1.61
CA ILE A 40 -6.10 -10.78 0.35
C ILE A 40 -4.84 -10.71 -0.51
N ASP A 41 -4.30 -11.86 -0.87
CA ASP A 41 -3.12 -11.97 -1.73
C ASP A 41 -3.56 -12.04 -3.20
N PHE A 42 -3.22 -11.01 -3.97
CA PHE A 42 -3.55 -10.93 -5.41
C PHE A 42 -2.44 -11.51 -6.29
N GLY A 43 -1.44 -12.12 -5.70
CA GLY A 43 -0.40 -12.84 -6.43
C GLY A 43 0.92 -12.07 -6.61
N PRO A 44 1.88 -12.71 -7.27
CA PRO A 44 1.86 -14.11 -7.73
C PRO A 44 1.95 -15.11 -6.57
N ASP A 45 1.76 -16.41 -6.88
CA ASP A 45 1.79 -17.49 -5.88
C ASP A 45 3.19 -17.98 -5.55
N ASN A 46 4.19 -17.58 -6.34
CA ASN A 46 5.58 -17.96 -6.16
C ASN A 46 6.51 -16.94 -6.80
N SER A 47 7.81 -17.09 -6.55
CA SER A 47 8.87 -16.22 -7.09
C SER A 47 9.68 -16.86 -8.22
N LEU A 48 9.26 -18.02 -8.70
CA LEU A 48 10.03 -18.83 -9.65
C LEU A 48 9.96 -18.30 -11.08
N GLU A 49 8.84 -17.70 -11.44
CA GLU A 49 8.64 -17.12 -12.77
C GLU A 49 8.73 -15.61 -12.75
N SER A 50 9.39 -15.06 -13.76
CA SER A 50 9.41 -13.61 -13.94
C SER A 50 8.02 -13.13 -14.34
N VAL A 51 7.50 -12.16 -13.64
CA VAL A 51 6.19 -11.55 -13.92
C VAL A 51 6.31 -10.04 -14.01
N ASP A 52 5.37 -9.42 -14.71
CA ASP A 52 5.37 -7.99 -14.94
C ASP A 52 4.66 -7.24 -13.80
N TYR A 53 5.39 -6.40 -13.09
CA TYR A 53 4.88 -5.68 -11.92
C TYR A 53 3.63 -4.83 -12.20
N PRO A 54 3.43 -4.21 -13.39
CA PRO A 54 2.24 -3.37 -13.62
C PRO A 54 0.92 -4.12 -13.48
N ILE A 55 0.88 -5.38 -13.89
CA ILE A 55 -0.30 -6.23 -13.76
C ILE A 55 -0.74 -6.34 -12.29
N PHE A 56 0.22 -6.56 -11.41
CA PHE A 56 -0.05 -6.76 -9.99
C PHE A 56 -0.34 -5.45 -9.25
N GLY A 57 0.32 -4.36 -9.63
CA GLY A 57 0.00 -3.04 -9.11
C GLY A 57 -1.43 -2.62 -9.46
N GLU A 58 -1.84 -2.83 -10.68
CA GLU A 58 -3.20 -2.54 -11.14
C GLU A 58 -4.25 -3.39 -10.43
N LYS A 59 -3.99 -4.68 -10.21
CA LYS A 59 -4.91 -5.57 -9.49
C LYS A 59 -5.26 -5.05 -8.09
N VAL A 60 -4.25 -4.68 -7.32
CA VAL A 60 -4.48 -4.17 -5.97
C VAL A 60 -5.15 -2.80 -6.02
N ALA A 61 -4.72 -1.93 -6.93
CA ALA A 61 -5.34 -0.63 -7.12
C ALA A 61 -6.85 -0.74 -7.40
N ASN A 62 -7.22 -1.62 -8.31
CA ASN A 62 -8.64 -1.89 -8.61
C ASN A 62 -9.41 -2.41 -7.40
N ALA A 63 -8.79 -3.28 -6.60
CA ALA A 63 -9.42 -3.79 -5.38
C ALA A 63 -9.66 -2.69 -4.35
N VAL A 64 -8.74 -1.73 -4.23
CA VAL A 64 -8.91 -0.56 -3.35
C VAL A 64 -10.06 0.33 -3.83
N ILE A 65 -10.10 0.64 -5.12
CA ILE A 65 -11.13 1.53 -5.70
C ILE A 65 -12.52 0.89 -5.64
N SER A 66 -12.64 -0.42 -5.88
CA SER A 66 -13.91 -1.14 -5.81
C SER A 66 -14.37 -1.43 -4.39
N LYS A 67 -13.58 -1.10 -3.39
CA LYS A 67 -13.84 -1.38 -1.97
C LYS A 67 -13.82 -2.87 -1.62
N ALA A 68 -13.21 -3.70 -2.45
CA ALA A 68 -12.95 -5.10 -2.10
C ALA A 68 -11.96 -5.20 -0.93
N VAL A 69 -11.06 -4.23 -0.83
CA VAL A 69 -10.15 -4.03 0.30
C VAL A 69 -10.14 -2.57 0.71
N ASP A 70 -9.72 -2.29 1.93
CA ASP A 70 -9.63 -0.92 2.45
C ASP A 70 -8.37 -0.20 1.99
N TYR A 71 -7.25 -0.92 1.97
CA TYR A 71 -5.92 -0.41 1.60
C TYR A 71 -5.17 -1.45 0.80
N GLY A 72 -4.13 -1.01 0.10
CA GLY A 72 -3.25 -1.89 -0.65
C GLY A 72 -1.79 -1.75 -0.25
N ILE A 73 -1.05 -2.85 -0.30
CA ILE A 73 0.40 -2.85 -0.15
C ILE A 73 0.99 -3.64 -1.30
N VAL A 74 1.93 -3.04 -2.01
CA VAL A 74 2.59 -3.67 -3.16
C VAL A 74 4.10 -3.67 -2.99
N CYS A 75 4.75 -4.69 -3.51
CA CYS A 75 6.18 -4.87 -3.40
C CYS A 75 6.79 -5.25 -4.76
N CYS A 76 7.92 -4.65 -5.09
CA CYS A 76 8.77 -5.11 -6.18
C CYS A 76 10.23 -4.96 -5.74
N GLY A 77 11.19 -5.01 -6.62
CA GLY A 77 12.59 -4.85 -6.24
C GLY A 77 12.91 -3.52 -5.59
N THR A 78 12.38 -2.43 -6.12
CA THR A 78 12.58 -1.08 -5.59
C THR A 78 11.32 -0.47 -4.98
N GLY A 79 10.14 -1.01 -5.28
CA GLY A 79 8.86 -0.41 -4.96
C GLY A 79 8.44 0.70 -5.93
N ILE A 80 9.35 1.16 -6.79
CA ILE A 80 9.11 2.30 -7.67
C ILE A 80 8.19 1.94 -8.84
N GLY A 81 8.55 0.93 -9.62
CA GLY A 81 7.79 0.56 -10.81
C GLY A 81 6.35 0.19 -10.51
N ILE A 82 6.14 -0.65 -9.49
CA ILE A 82 4.79 -1.08 -9.11
C ILE A 82 3.95 0.08 -8.56
N SER A 83 4.58 1.05 -7.88
CA SER A 83 3.89 2.25 -7.41
C SER A 83 3.44 3.15 -8.57
N LEU A 84 4.28 3.29 -9.61
CA LEU A 84 3.94 4.06 -10.79
C LEU A 84 2.71 3.46 -11.50
N ALA A 85 2.68 2.14 -11.62
CA ALA A 85 1.54 1.43 -12.20
C ALA A 85 0.25 1.64 -11.38
N ALA A 86 0.33 1.44 -10.06
CA ALA A 86 -0.82 1.63 -9.17
C ALA A 86 -1.38 3.06 -9.27
N ASN A 87 -0.50 4.07 -9.31
CA ASN A 87 -0.89 5.48 -9.39
C ASN A 87 -1.54 5.88 -10.72
N LYS A 88 -1.51 5.01 -11.74
CA LYS A 88 -2.24 5.27 -12.99
C LYS A 88 -3.73 4.99 -12.86
N VAL A 89 -4.15 4.26 -11.84
CA VAL A 89 -5.56 3.99 -11.58
C VAL A 89 -6.18 5.22 -10.86
N PRO A 90 -7.22 5.83 -11.43
CA PRO A 90 -7.84 7.00 -10.81
C PRO A 90 -8.29 6.74 -9.37
N GLY A 91 -7.98 7.68 -8.48
CA GLY A 91 -8.31 7.59 -7.06
C GLY A 91 -7.22 6.95 -6.21
N ILE A 92 -6.17 6.41 -6.80
CA ILE A 92 -5.06 5.82 -6.05
C ILE A 92 -3.99 6.87 -5.72
N ARG A 93 -3.57 6.84 -4.46
CA ARG A 93 -2.42 7.58 -3.96
C ARG A 93 -1.50 6.56 -3.31
N CYS A 94 -0.63 5.98 -4.12
CA CYS A 94 0.34 4.99 -3.70
C CYS A 94 1.66 5.67 -3.35
N ALA A 95 2.09 5.52 -2.11
CA ALA A 95 3.34 6.09 -1.63
C ALA A 95 4.44 5.03 -1.61
N VAL A 96 5.52 5.26 -2.37
CA VAL A 96 6.74 4.46 -2.26
C VAL A 96 7.62 5.09 -1.20
N VAL A 97 7.89 4.36 -0.12
CA VAL A 97 8.63 4.89 1.03
C VAL A 97 9.71 3.91 1.49
N SER A 98 10.74 4.45 2.13
CA SER A 98 11.85 3.67 2.66
C SER A 98 12.22 4.04 4.10
N ASP A 99 11.36 4.82 4.77
CA ASP A 99 11.54 5.23 6.16
C ASP A 99 10.20 5.35 6.86
N VAL A 100 10.24 5.32 8.19
CA VAL A 100 9.04 5.34 9.03
C VAL A 100 8.35 6.70 8.99
N PHE A 101 9.11 7.79 8.99
CA PHE A 101 8.54 9.14 8.95
C PHE A 101 7.73 9.37 7.68
N SER A 102 8.30 9.06 6.52
CA SER A 102 7.58 9.20 5.24
C SER A 102 6.33 8.32 5.18
N ALA A 103 6.40 7.11 5.75
CA ALA A 103 5.24 6.22 5.84
C ALA A 103 4.09 6.89 6.60
N LYS A 104 4.38 7.42 7.78
CA LYS A 104 3.38 8.14 8.59
C LYS A 104 2.82 9.35 7.87
N MET A 105 3.67 10.16 7.28
CA MET A 105 3.24 11.39 6.60
C MET A 105 2.42 11.11 5.34
N SER A 106 2.71 10.02 4.64
CA SER A 106 1.91 9.63 3.47
C SER A 106 0.44 9.39 3.83
N LYS A 107 0.17 8.86 5.01
CA LYS A 107 -1.19 8.70 5.54
C LYS A 107 -1.71 10.01 6.13
N ALA A 108 -0.98 10.57 7.08
CA ALA A 108 -1.43 11.74 7.85
C ALA A 108 -1.70 12.95 6.96
N HIS A 109 -0.87 13.20 5.97
CA HIS A 109 -0.94 14.38 5.10
C HIS A 109 -1.53 14.11 3.72
N ASN A 110 -1.22 12.98 3.11
CA ASN A 110 -1.58 12.71 1.71
C ASN A 110 -2.73 11.72 1.57
N ASP A 111 -3.25 11.20 2.66
CA ASP A 111 -4.32 10.19 2.65
C ASP A 111 -4.00 9.05 1.67
N ALA A 112 -2.75 8.55 1.73
CA ALA A 112 -2.31 7.48 0.87
C ALA A 112 -3.14 6.22 1.13
N ASN A 113 -3.71 5.65 0.08
CA ASN A 113 -4.51 4.44 0.18
C ASN A 113 -3.76 3.18 -0.28
N MET A 114 -2.54 3.36 -0.77
CA MET A 114 -1.62 2.26 -1.06
C MET A 114 -0.20 2.60 -0.62
N LEU A 115 0.51 1.57 -0.19
CA LEU A 115 1.91 1.63 0.22
C LEU A 115 2.73 0.75 -0.70
N SER A 116 3.89 1.22 -1.13
CA SER A 116 4.81 0.45 -1.97
C SER A 116 6.18 0.34 -1.33
N LEU A 117 6.74 -0.86 -1.32
CA LEU A 117 8.00 -1.17 -0.67
C LEU A 117 8.93 -1.95 -1.61
N GLY A 118 10.23 -1.73 -1.46
CA GLY A 118 11.26 -2.39 -2.25
C GLY A 118 11.98 -3.49 -1.46
N GLU A 119 11.87 -4.73 -1.91
CA GLU A 119 12.53 -5.86 -1.25
C GLU A 119 14.05 -5.75 -1.27
N ARG A 120 14.62 -5.16 -2.33
CA ARG A 120 16.07 -4.97 -2.48
C ARG A 120 16.58 -3.70 -1.79
N VAL A 121 15.68 -2.89 -1.27
CA VAL A 121 16.00 -1.60 -0.63
C VAL A 121 15.90 -1.72 0.88
N LEU A 122 14.89 -2.42 1.37
CA LEU A 122 14.55 -2.50 2.80
C LEU A 122 14.93 -3.84 3.41
N GLY A 123 15.54 -3.78 4.58
CA GLY A 123 15.62 -4.96 5.43
C GLY A 123 14.23 -5.29 5.99
N ARG A 124 14.02 -6.56 6.33
CA ARG A 124 12.73 -7.07 6.82
C ARG A 124 12.24 -6.28 8.05
N GLY A 125 13.10 -6.03 9.02
CA GLY A 125 12.71 -5.32 10.24
C GLY A 125 12.18 -3.93 9.97
N LEU A 126 12.88 -3.16 9.15
CA LEU A 126 12.45 -1.81 8.77
C LEU A 126 11.16 -1.83 7.96
N ALA A 127 11.03 -2.78 7.03
CA ALA A 127 9.81 -2.91 6.22
C ALA A 127 8.58 -3.15 7.09
N LEU A 128 8.68 -4.02 8.11
CA LEU A 128 7.57 -4.31 9.02
C LEU A 128 7.25 -3.11 9.92
N GLU A 129 8.25 -2.36 10.37
CA GLU A 129 8.02 -1.10 11.10
C GLU A 129 7.30 -0.06 10.25
N ILE A 130 7.70 0.07 8.99
CA ILE A 130 7.05 0.97 8.03
C ILE A 130 5.58 0.59 7.86
N VAL A 131 5.29 -0.70 7.67
CA VAL A 131 3.92 -1.20 7.53
C VAL A 131 3.09 -0.88 8.77
N ASP A 132 3.62 -1.17 9.97
CA ASP A 132 2.94 -0.89 11.23
C ASP A 132 2.65 0.61 11.39
N ALA A 133 3.64 1.45 11.14
CA ALA A 133 3.48 2.89 11.23
C ALA A 133 2.41 3.41 10.27
N TRP A 134 2.41 2.91 9.04
CA TRP A 134 1.45 3.31 8.01
C TRP A 134 0.01 2.89 8.37
N ILE A 135 -0.17 1.65 8.80
CA ILE A 135 -1.50 1.13 9.17
C ILE A 135 -2.07 1.88 10.37
N ASN A 136 -1.24 2.23 11.34
CA ASN A 136 -1.66 2.86 12.59
C ASN A 136 -1.78 4.40 12.50
N THR A 137 -1.55 4.97 11.34
CA THR A 137 -1.68 6.43 11.14
C THR A 137 -3.00 6.74 10.45
N GLU A 138 -3.69 7.76 10.94
CA GLU A 138 -4.94 8.24 10.34
C GLU A 138 -4.69 9.54 9.56
N PHE A 139 -5.54 9.80 8.57
CA PHE A 139 -5.52 11.05 7.84
C PHE A 139 -5.95 12.20 8.76
N GLU A 140 -5.15 13.26 8.81
CA GLU A 140 -5.42 14.41 9.68
C GLU A 140 -6.52 15.33 9.15
N GLY A 141 -6.78 15.32 7.86
CA GLY A 141 -7.77 16.21 7.25
C GLY A 141 -7.35 17.67 7.25
N ASP A 142 -8.27 18.57 7.60
CA ASP A 142 -8.07 20.02 7.70
C ASP A 142 -7.38 20.61 6.45
N ARG A 143 -6.24 21.30 6.62
CA ARG A 143 -5.47 21.90 5.53
C ARG A 143 -4.99 20.87 4.50
N HIS A 144 -4.81 19.62 4.92
CA HIS A 144 -4.36 18.54 4.03
C HIS A 144 -5.47 18.08 3.08
N SER A 145 -6.74 18.14 3.50
CA SER A 145 -7.89 17.80 2.65
C SER A 145 -7.93 18.65 1.39
N LYS A 146 -7.66 19.94 1.51
CA LYS A 146 -7.62 20.86 0.38
C LYS A 146 -6.57 20.42 -0.64
N ARG A 147 -5.37 20.06 -0.18
CA ARG A 147 -4.27 19.64 -1.05
C ARG A 147 -4.53 18.31 -1.71
N VAL A 148 -5.08 17.34 -0.99
CA VAL A 148 -5.49 16.05 -1.55
C VAL A 148 -6.55 16.23 -2.62
N ASN A 149 -7.53 17.13 -2.39
CA ASN A 149 -8.55 17.45 -3.38
C ASN A 149 -7.96 18.13 -4.63
N MET A 150 -6.93 18.96 -4.48
CA MET A 150 -6.22 19.56 -5.61
C MET A 150 -5.54 18.50 -6.48
N ILE A 151 -4.95 17.48 -5.87
CA ILE A 151 -4.36 16.34 -6.59
C ILE A 151 -5.47 15.60 -7.38
N LYS A 152 -6.61 15.37 -6.76
CA LYS A 152 -7.76 14.75 -7.40
C LYS A 152 -8.27 15.58 -8.60
N GLU A 153 -8.32 16.89 -8.46
CA GLU A 153 -8.71 17.80 -9.55
C GLU A 153 -7.75 17.71 -10.74
N ILE A 154 -6.45 17.60 -10.48
CA ILE A 154 -5.44 17.40 -11.53
C ILE A 154 -5.73 16.11 -12.29
N GLU A 155 -5.96 15.02 -11.53
CA GLU A 155 -6.29 13.72 -12.11
C GLU A 155 -7.52 13.80 -13.02
N GLU A 156 -8.59 14.42 -12.56
CA GLU A 156 -9.84 14.58 -13.31
C GLU A 156 -9.65 15.38 -14.61
N ARG A 157 -8.76 16.39 -14.59
CA ARG A 157 -8.49 17.20 -15.80
C ARG A 157 -7.81 16.40 -16.92
N TYR A 158 -6.98 15.43 -16.56
CA TYR A 158 -6.18 14.68 -17.53
C TYR A 158 -6.74 13.30 -17.86
N ASN A 159 -7.70 12.81 -17.10
CA ASN A 159 -8.36 11.54 -17.33
C ASN A 159 -9.69 11.73 -18.06
N LYS A 160 -9.61 12.17 -19.31
CA LYS A 160 -10.79 12.30 -20.15
C LYS A 160 -10.90 11.17 -21.15
#